data_e12c3697faae634f3bb989c059f074c3
#
_entry.id   e12c3697faae634f3bb989c059f074c3
#
_cell.length_a   1.000
_cell.length_b   1.000
_cell.length_c   1.000
_cell.angle_alpha   90.00
_cell.angle_beta   90.00
_cell.angle_gamma   90.00
#
_symmetry.space_group_name_H-M   'P 1'
#
loop_
_entity.id
_entity.type
_entity.pdbx_description
1 polymer ?
#
loop_
_entity_poly.entity_id
_entity_poly.type
_entity_poly.pdbx_seq_one_letter_code
_entity_poly.pdbx_strand_id
1 'polypeptide(L)'
;MKLEEIEGAGFGMDENGCLYSKRFRELFDPLKVDVSAVEALSALRLASRSLQLLQERWAEHHDLSSGRLGILFRLLRGGDLPLGELALALDSTPRNVTGLVDHLERDGLVERVPDPEDRRSVRARLTEKGREKIKGIWKEGLQHQYALAGGLTKEEMAQLRHLCLTLVRAARKELDR
;
A
#
# COMPACT_ATOMS: atom_id res chain seq x y z
N MET A 1 -20.10 0.12 -13.02
CA MET A 1 -19.36 -0.99 -13.69
C MET A 1 -20.37 -1.82 -14.45
N LYS A 2 -20.21 -2.01 -15.74
CA LYS A 2 -21.17 -2.76 -16.58
C LYS A 2 -20.92 -4.25 -16.40
N LEU A 3 -21.98 -5.09 -16.48
CA LEU A 3 -21.88 -6.55 -16.37
C LEU A 3 -20.85 -7.16 -17.35
N GLU A 4 -20.77 -6.64 -18.56
CA GLU A 4 -19.80 -7.06 -19.59
C GLU A 4 -18.33 -6.82 -19.18
N GLU A 5 -18.05 -5.74 -18.42
CA GLU A 5 -16.71 -5.46 -17.89
C GLU A 5 -16.31 -6.43 -16.74
N ILE A 6 -17.29 -6.87 -15.97
CA ILE A 6 -17.12 -7.85 -14.90
C ILE A 6 -16.82 -9.22 -15.47
N GLU A 7 -17.56 -9.63 -16.49
CA GLU A 7 -17.42 -10.95 -17.11
C GLU A 7 -16.11 -11.12 -17.88
N GLY A 8 -15.63 -10.08 -18.56
CA GLY A 8 -14.34 -10.06 -19.23
C GLY A 8 -13.14 -10.11 -18.28
N ALA A 9 -13.31 -9.72 -17.01
CA ALA A 9 -12.27 -9.73 -16.00
C ALA A 9 -12.16 -11.05 -15.19
N GLY A 10 -12.98 -12.09 -15.52
CA GLY A 10 -12.98 -13.37 -14.80
C GLY A 10 -13.75 -13.34 -13.47
N PHE A 11 -14.63 -12.35 -13.29
CA PHE A 11 -15.54 -12.24 -12.14
C PHE A 11 -16.96 -12.59 -12.52
N GLY A 12 -17.76 -12.98 -11.53
CA GLY A 12 -19.21 -13.15 -11.60
C GLY A 12 -19.88 -12.39 -10.48
N MET A 13 -21.22 -12.36 -10.50
CA MET A 13 -22.05 -11.78 -9.46
C MET A 13 -22.99 -12.86 -8.92
N ASP A 14 -23.09 -12.98 -7.60
CA ASP A 14 -24.01 -13.93 -6.96
C ASP A 14 -25.43 -13.36 -6.81
N GLU A 15 -26.34 -14.15 -6.25
CA GLU A 15 -27.74 -13.79 -6.01
C GLU A 15 -27.93 -12.59 -5.08
N ASN A 16 -26.92 -12.29 -4.24
CA ASN A 16 -26.88 -11.15 -3.34
C ASN A 16 -26.24 -9.90 -3.95
N GLY A 17 -25.82 -9.96 -5.23
CA GLY A 17 -25.13 -8.89 -5.91
C GLY A 17 -23.66 -8.75 -5.53
N CYS A 18 -23.07 -9.76 -4.87
CA CYS A 18 -21.66 -9.76 -4.50
C CYS A 18 -20.79 -10.34 -5.61
N LEU A 19 -19.64 -9.70 -5.84
CA LEU A 19 -18.66 -10.19 -6.80
C LEU A 19 -17.92 -11.41 -6.26
N TYR A 20 -17.68 -12.38 -7.15
CA TYR A 20 -16.84 -13.53 -6.87
C TYR A 20 -15.88 -13.84 -8.03
N SER A 21 -14.80 -14.56 -7.77
CA SER A 21 -13.88 -15.07 -8.81
C SER A 21 -14.42 -16.35 -9.42
N LYS A 22 -14.73 -16.35 -10.73
CA LYS A 22 -15.18 -17.54 -11.46
C LYS A 22 -14.18 -18.67 -11.33
N ARG A 23 -12.90 -18.39 -11.57
CA ARG A 23 -11.80 -19.35 -11.45
C ARG A 23 -11.68 -19.98 -10.06
N PHE A 24 -11.95 -19.19 -9.01
CA PHE A 24 -11.93 -19.71 -7.64
C PHE A 24 -13.07 -20.71 -7.43
N ARG A 25 -14.30 -20.36 -7.82
CA ARG A 25 -15.46 -21.25 -7.69
C ARG A 25 -15.30 -22.52 -8.51
N GLU A 26 -14.86 -22.45 -9.75
CA GLU A 26 -14.57 -23.62 -10.59
C GLU A 26 -13.63 -24.62 -9.90
N LEU A 27 -12.65 -24.12 -9.13
CA LEU A 27 -11.69 -24.95 -8.41
C LEU A 27 -12.27 -25.59 -7.13
N PHE A 28 -13.12 -24.90 -6.41
CA PHE A 28 -13.55 -25.30 -5.07
C PHE A 28 -14.98 -25.84 -4.98
N ASP A 29 -15.90 -25.46 -5.88
CA ASP A 29 -17.28 -25.94 -5.88
C ASP A 29 -17.39 -27.48 -5.91
N PRO A 30 -16.52 -28.23 -6.63
CA PRO A 30 -16.57 -29.69 -6.61
C PRO A 30 -16.32 -30.31 -5.23
N LEU A 31 -15.65 -29.59 -4.32
CA LEU A 31 -15.31 -30.09 -2.97
C LEU A 31 -16.49 -30.12 -2.00
N LYS A 32 -17.58 -29.39 -2.29
CA LYS A 32 -18.79 -29.29 -1.47
C LYS A 32 -18.53 -28.96 0.00
N VAL A 33 -17.54 -28.11 0.28
CA VAL A 33 -17.17 -27.62 1.60
C VAL A 33 -17.37 -26.11 1.68
N ASP A 34 -17.54 -25.57 2.89
CA ASP A 34 -17.57 -24.12 3.10
C ASP A 34 -16.17 -23.54 2.89
N VAL A 35 -16.03 -22.78 1.80
CA VAL A 35 -14.77 -22.12 1.42
C VAL A 35 -14.83 -20.60 1.57
N SER A 36 -15.86 -20.05 2.21
CA SER A 36 -16.09 -18.60 2.33
C SER A 36 -14.89 -17.84 2.88
N ALA A 37 -14.23 -18.37 3.91
CA ALA A 37 -13.02 -17.77 4.48
C ALA A 37 -11.84 -17.78 3.48
N VAL A 38 -11.68 -18.88 2.73
CA VAL A 38 -10.60 -19.01 1.73
C VAL A 38 -10.86 -18.07 0.54
N GLU A 39 -12.11 -17.96 0.10
CA GLU A 39 -12.54 -17.05 -0.97
C GLU A 39 -12.28 -15.60 -0.58
N ALA A 40 -12.71 -15.17 0.63
CA ALA A 40 -12.52 -13.82 1.13
C ALA A 40 -11.03 -13.44 1.26
N LEU A 41 -10.20 -14.32 1.81
CA LEU A 41 -8.76 -14.08 1.92
C LEU A 41 -8.06 -14.10 0.57
N SER A 42 -8.53 -14.90 -0.38
CA SER A 42 -8.01 -14.90 -1.75
C SER A 42 -8.35 -13.61 -2.50
N ALA A 43 -9.57 -13.11 -2.35
CA ALA A 43 -9.98 -11.82 -2.88
C ALA A 43 -9.15 -10.66 -2.30
N LEU A 44 -8.90 -10.68 -0.98
CA LEU A 44 -8.03 -9.70 -0.32
C LEU A 44 -6.60 -9.73 -0.87
N ARG A 45 -6.02 -10.94 -1.07
CA ARG A 45 -4.66 -11.07 -1.66
C ARG A 45 -4.62 -10.52 -3.09
N LEU A 46 -5.64 -10.82 -3.90
CA LEU A 46 -5.74 -10.31 -5.26
C LEU A 46 -5.84 -8.78 -5.28
N ALA A 47 -6.71 -8.20 -4.44
CA ALA A 47 -6.86 -6.75 -4.30
C ALA A 47 -5.55 -6.10 -3.85
N SER A 48 -4.89 -6.65 -2.81
CA SER A 48 -3.61 -6.17 -2.31
C SER A 48 -2.54 -6.17 -3.40
N ARG A 49 -2.43 -7.26 -4.18
CA ARG A 49 -1.47 -7.36 -5.30
C ARG A 49 -1.75 -6.33 -6.38
N SER A 50 -3.02 -6.12 -6.73
CA SER A 50 -3.41 -5.13 -7.74
C SER A 50 -3.08 -3.71 -7.30
N LEU A 51 -3.34 -3.38 -6.03
CA LEU A 51 -3.00 -2.07 -5.45
C LEU A 51 -1.48 -1.84 -5.41
N GLN A 52 -0.68 -2.88 -5.10
CA GLN A 52 0.77 -2.79 -5.14
C GLN A 52 1.28 -2.49 -6.55
N LEU A 53 0.79 -3.19 -7.58
CA LEU A 53 1.16 -2.94 -8.97
C LEU A 53 0.80 -1.52 -9.44
N LEU A 54 -0.37 -1.03 -9.04
CA LEU A 54 -0.77 0.36 -9.33
C LEU A 54 0.16 1.36 -8.64
N GLN A 55 0.54 1.11 -7.39
CA GLN A 55 1.46 1.97 -6.64
C GLN A 55 2.87 1.96 -7.26
N GLU A 56 3.36 0.79 -7.70
CA GLU A 56 4.65 0.67 -8.41
C GLU A 56 4.65 1.48 -9.70
N ARG A 57 3.64 1.29 -10.58
CA ARG A 57 3.50 2.06 -11.82
C ARG A 57 3.39 3.56 -11.57
N TRP A 58 2.66 3.95 -10.54
CA TRP A 58 2.52 5.36 -10.21
C TRP A 58 3.82 5.96 -9.68
N ALA A 59 4.60 5.23 -8.88
CA ALA A 59 5.93 5.65 -8.45
C ALA A 59 6.89 5.80 -9.65
N GLU A 60 6.89 4.84 -10.58
CA GLU A 60 7.67 4.86 -11.82
C GLU A 60 7.34 6.08 -12.70
N HIS A 61 6.05 6.46 -12.79
CA HIS A 61 5.62 7.66 -13.52
C HIS A 61 6.27 8.95 -12.97
N HIS A 62 6.67 8.95 -11.71
CA HIS A 62 7.37 10.06 -11.05
C HIS A 62 8.89 9.85 -10.94
N ASP A 63 9.49 8.91 -11.68
CA ASP A 63 10.90 8.54 -11.62
C ASP A 63 11.36 8.04 -10.25
N LEU A 64 10.46 7.39 -9.50
CA LEU A 64 10.71 6.84 -8.17
C LEU A 64 10.40 5.34 -8.14
N SER A 65 11.01 4.62 -7.20
CA SER A 65 10.47 3.32 -6.76
C SER A 65 9.44 3.53 -5.64
N SER A 66 8.56 2.53 -5.43
CA SER A 66 7.57 2.56 -4.34
C SER A 66 8.22 2.77 -2.97
N GLY A 67 9.40 2.17 -2.72
CA GLY A 67 10.17 2.37 -1.49
C GLY A 67 10.67 3.80 -1.33
N ARG A 68 11.24 4.41 -2.39
CA ARG A 68 11.68 5.82 -2.37
C ARG A 68 10.51 6.77 -2.14
N LEU A 69 9.39 6.51 -2.81
CA LEU A 69 8.16 7.27 -2.64
C LEU A 69 7.64 7.16 -1.20
N GLY A 70 7.67 5.95 -0.62
CA GLY A 70 7.28 5.69 0.78
C GLY A 70 8.11 6.52 1.78
N ILE A 71 9.45 6.61 1.59
CA ILE A 71 10.32 7.45 2.42
C ILE A 71 9.91 8.92 2.33
N LEU A 72 9.75 9.46 1.10
CA LEU A 72 9.36 10.86 0.92
C LEU A 72 8.02 11.19 1.60
N PHE A 73 7.03 10.29 1.52
CA PHE A 73 5.76 10.48 2.22
C PHE A 73 5.89 10.46 3.73
N ARG A 74 6.74 9.59 4.30
CA ARG A 74 6.98 9.55 5.74
C ARG A 74 7.63 10.84 6.22
N LEU A 75 8.66 11.32 5.50
CA LEU A 75 9.35 12.56 5.82
C LEU A 75 8.45 13.80 5.64
N LEU A 76 7.54 13.79 4.67
CA LEU A 76 6.57 14.88 4.50
C LEU A 76 5.65 15.03 5.72
N ARG A 77 5.27 13.93 6.35
CA ARG A 77 4.32 13.90 7.48
C ARG A 77 4.98 13.97 8.85
N GLY A 78 6.12 13.31 8.99
CA GLY A 78 6.82 13.16 10.28
C GLY A 78 7.99 14.11 10.48
N GLY A 79 8.35 14.90 9.45
CA GLY A 79 9.56 15.73 9.53
C GLY A 79 10.83 14.87 9.38
N ASP A 80 11.89 15.26 10.10
CA ASP A 80 13.16 14.56 10.11
C ASP A 80 13.04 13.27 10.92
N LEU A 81 13.32 12.11 10.29
CA LEU A 81 13.17 10.80 10.93
C LEU A 81 14.49 10.03 10.93
N PRO A 82 14.83 9.32 12.03
CA PRO A 82 15.91 8.36 12.06
C PRO A 82 15.69 7.25 11.03
N LEU A 83 16.76 6.76 10.40
CA LEU A 83 16.67 5.69 9.40
C LEU A 83 16.05 4.40 9.96
N GLY A 84 16.27 4.12 11.25
CA GLY A 84 15.63 2.99 11.93
C GLY A 84 14.11 3.12 12.04
N GLU A 85 13.60 4.31 12.33
CA GLU A 85 12.15 4.58 12.35
C GLU A 85 11.54 4.47 10.97
N LEU A 86 12.24 4.94 9.93
CA LEU A 86 11.79 4.75 8.54
C LEU A 86 11.71 3.27 8.19
N ALA A 87 12.65 2.44 8.64
CA ALA A 87 12.63 1.00 8.41
C ALA A 87 11.41 0.34 9.04
N LEU A 88 11.13 0.65 10.31
CA LEU A 88 9.94 0.16 11.00
C LEU A 88 8.65 0.65 10.32
N ALA A 89 8.58 1.93 9.96
CA ALA A 89 7.39 2.53 9.37
C ALA A 89 7.08 2.01 7.95
N LEU A 90 8.07 1.46 7.26
CA LEU A 90 7.95 0.91 5.90
C LEU A 90 7.94 -0.63 5.88
N ASP A 91 7.93 -1.27 7.05
CA ASP A 91 8.05 -2.73 7.18
C ASP A 91 9.23 -3.27 6.34
N SER A 92 10.38 -2.63 6.51
CA SER A 92 11.58 -2.84 5.70
C SER A 92 12.82 -3.04 6.57
N THR A 93 13.90 -3.55 5.97
CA THR A 93 15.17 -3.70 6.69
C THR A 93 15.93 -2.36 6.74
N PRO A 94 16.72 -2.09 7.80
CA PRO A 94 17.59 -0.91 7.88
C PRO A 94 18.54 -0.78 6.70
N ARG A 95 19.07 -1.91 6.20
CA ARG A 95 19.96 -1.94 5.02
C ARG A 95 19.24 -1.44 3.76
N ASN A 96 18.01 -1.90 3.53
CA ASN A 96 17.23 -1.47 2.37
C ASN A 96 16.91 0.03 2.45
N VAL A 97 16.48 0.53 3.62
CA VAL A 97 16.20 1.95 3.83
C VAL A 97 17.45 2.80 3.62
N THR A 98 18.62 2.36 4.11
CA THR A 98 19.89 3.05 3.86
C THR A 98 20.16 3.21 2.36
N GLY A 99 20.00 2.15 1.57
CA GLY A 99 20.17 2.20 0.11
C GLY A 99 19.15 3.12 -0.58
N LEU A 100 17.88 3.11 -0.13
CA LEU A 100 16.85 4.00 -0.67
C LEU A 100 17.16 5.47 -0.38
N VAL A 101 17.63 5.78 0.84
CA VAL A 101 18.05 7.14 1.24
C VAL A 101 19.28 7.58 0.46
N ASP A 102 20.28 6.70 0.21
CA ASP A 102 21.44 7.00 -0.64
C ASP A 102 21.02 7.45 -2.05
N HIS A 103 20.02 6.78 -2.63
CA HIS A 103 19.48 7.16 -3.94
C HIS A 103 18.76 8.52 -3.88
N LEU A 104 17.93 8.74 -2.87
CA LEU A 104 17.20 10.01 -2.71
C LEU A 104 18.14 11.20 -2.44
N GLU A 105 19.24 10.97 -1.73
CA GLU A 105 20.27 11.97 -1.46
C GLU A 105 21.04 12.33 -2.73
N ARG A 106 21.43 11.34 -3.55
CA ARG A 106 22.03 11.58 -4.87
C ARG A 106 21.11 12.35 -5.81
N ASP A 107 19.80 12.11 -5.74
CA ASP A 107 18.79 12.85 -6.52
C ASP A 107 18.51 14.26 -5.95
N GLY A 108 19.10 14.58 -4.79
CA GLY A 108 18.95 15.85 -4.09
C GLY A 108 17.54 16.06 -3.49
N LEU A 109 16.81 14.98 -3.21
CA LEU A 109 15.46 15.02 -2.64
C LEU A 109 15.46 14.90 -1.11
N VAL A 110 16.50 14.29 -0.56
CA VAL A 110 16.72 14.08 0.87
C VAL A 110 18.14 14.47 1.20
N GLU A 111 18.39 14.88 2.42
CA GLU A 111 19.71 15.07 3.02
C GLU A 111 19.82 14.29 4.33
N ARG A 112 21.03 13.90 4.70
CA ARG A 112 21.33 13.32 6.01
C ARG A 112 21.72 14.42 6.98
N VAL A 113 21.10 14.42 8.15
CA VAL A 113 21.43 15.34 9.23
C VAL A 113 21.77 14.57 10.51
N PRO A 114 22.70 15.08 11.36
CA PRO A 114 22.95 14.47 12.66
C PRO A 114 21.69 14.42 13.52
N ASP A 115 21.51 13.33 14.27
CA ASP A 115 20.45 13.27 15.26
C ASP A 115 20.83 14.14 16.47
N PRO A 116 19.95 15.06 16.92
CA PRO A 116 20.25 15.93 18.05
C PRO A 116 20.34 15.19 19.39
N GLU A 117 19.68 14.02 19.49
CA GLU A 117 19.62 13.24 20.74
C GLU A 117 20.66 12.10 20.78
N ASP A 118 21.04 11.58 19.61
CA ASP A 118 22.05 10.50 19.49
C ASP A 118 23.07 10.83 18.41
N ARG A 119 24.28 11.23 18.82
CA ARG A 119 25.40 11.56 17.92
C ARG A 119 25.86 10.42 17.01
N ARG A 120 25.45 9.18 17.30
CA ARG A 120 25.74 8.00 16.47
C ARG A 120 24.66 7.73 15.45
N SER A 121 23.53 8.42 15.56
CA SER A 121 22.37 8.27 14.70
C SER A 121 22.33 9.37 13.64
N VAL A 122 21.70 9.04 12.52
CA VAL A 122 21.49 9.94 11.39
C VAL A 122 20.02 9.97 11.05
N ARG A 123 19.48 11.16 10.86
CA ARG A 123 18.11 11.39 10.37
C ARG A 123 18.12 11.71 8.89
N ALA A 124 17.09 11.30 8.21
CA ALA A 124 16.77 11.78 6.87
C ALA A 124 15.84 12.98 6.95
N ARG A 125 16.11 13.99 6.12
CA ARG A 125 15.34 15.23 6.00
C ARG A 125 15.01 15.49 4.55
N LEU A 126 13.80 15.99 4.27
CA LEU A 126 13.47 16.48 2.92
C LEU A 126 14.23 17.77 2.62
N THR A 127 14.86 17.82 1.46
CA THR A 127 15.31 19.11 0.88
C THR A 127 14.08 19.90 0.40
N GLU A 128 14.25 21.18 0.05
CA GLU A 128 13.15 21.95 -0.54
C GLU A 128 12.67 21.33 -1.87
N LYS A 129 13.60 20.89 -2.70
CA LYS A 129 13.29 20.13 -3.94
C LYS A 129 12.48 18.87 -3.65
N GLY A 130 12.87 18.10 -2.62
CA GLY A 130 12.15 16.90 -2.19
C GLY A 130 10.74 17.22 -1.69
N ARG A 131 10.61 18.29 -0.92
CA ARG A 131 9.33 18.76 -0.38
C ARG A 131 8.36 19.20 -1.47
N GLU A 132 8.82 19.95 -2.43
CA GLU A 132 7.99 20.38 -3.58
C GLU A 132 7.56 19.18 -4.41
N LYS A 133 8.50 18.29 -4.78
CA LYS A 133 8.21 17.08 -5.55
C LYS A 133 7.14 16.24 -4.86
N ILE A 134 7.30 15.93 -3.58
CA ILE A 134 6.36 15.03 -2.87
C ILE A 134 5.00 15.67 -2.61
N LYS A 135 4.92 17.00 -2.44
CA LYS A 135 3.62 17.70 -2.33
C LYS A 135 2.80 17.58 -3.62
N GLY A 136 3.45 17.73 -4.78
CA GLY A 136 2.81 17.52 -6.08
C GLY A 136 2.27 16.11 -6.23
N ILE A 137 3.12 15.12 -6.00
CA ILE A 137 2.78 13.69 -6.05
C ILE A 137 1.64 13.35 -5.06
N TRP A 138 1.66 13.91 -3.85
CA TRP A 138 0.60 13.70 -2.86
C TRP A 138 -0.78 14.14 -3.37
N LYS A 139 -0.85 15.31 -3.99
CA LYS A 139 -2.11 15.85 -4.51
C LYS A 139 -2.71 14.96 -5.61
N GLU A 140 -1.87 14.51 -6.54
CA GLU A 140 -2.27 13.59 -7.60
C GLU A 140 -2.68 12.21 -7.03
N GLY A 141 -1.90 11.68 -6.08
CA GLY A 141 -2.15 10.39 -5.44
C GLY A 141 -3.50 10.33 -4.73
N LEU A 142 -3.93 11.42 -4.08
CA LEU A 142 -5.26 11.50 -3.49
C LEU A 142 -6.37 11.36 -4.55
N GLN A 143 -6.22 12.00 -5.70
CA GLN A 143 -7.19 11.90 -6.79
C GLN A 143 -7.29 10.47 -7.33
N HIS A 144 -6.14 9.78 -7.50
CA HIS A 144 -6.13 8.37 -7.90
C HIS A 144 -6.81 7.45 -6.87
N GLN A 145 -6.59 7.66 -5.58
CA GLN A 145 -7.25 6.88 -4.53
C GLN A 145 -8.77 7.11 -4.52
N TYR A 146 -9.23 8.34 -4.71
CA TYR A 146 -10.66 8.63 -4.84
C TYR A 146 -11.27 7.97 -6.07
N ALA A 147 -10.56 7.97 -7.20
CA ALA A 147 -11.04 7.31 -8.41
C ALA A 147 -11.15 5.79 -8.23
N LEU A 148 -10.17 5.15 -7.58
CA LEU A 148 -10.22 3.72 -7.26
C LEU A 148 -11.36 3.35 -6.30
N ALA A 149 -11.62 4.20 -5.32
CA ALA A 149 -12.69 4.01 -4.35
C ALA A 149 -14.08 4.46 -4.85
N GLY A 150 -14.15 5.08 -6.03
CA GLY A 150 -15.37 5.71 -6.56
C GLY A 150 -16.53 4.77 -6.82
N GLY A 151 -16.28 3.45 -6.86
CA GLY A 151 -17.34 2.42 -6.94
C GLY A 151 -17.90 1.99 -5.60
N LEU A 152 -17.39 2.51 -4.47
CA LEU A 152 -17.81 2.15 -3.11
C LEU A 152 -18.53 3.31 -2.43
N THR A 153 -19.59 3.00 -1.72
CA THR A 153 -20.27 3.95 -0.81
C THR A 153 -19.38 4.26 0.41
N LYS A 154 -19.73 5.29 1.18
CA LYS A 154 -19.02 5.62 2.43
C LYS A 154 -19.12 4.51 3.45
N GLU A 155 -20.25 3.85 3.51
CA GLU A 155 -20.55 2.72 4.40
C GLU A 155 -19.69 1.52 4.03
N GLU A 156 -19.61 1.16 2.74
CA GLU A 156 -18.75 0.07 2.24
C GLU A 156 -17.27 0.36 2.47
N MET A 157 -16.82 1.59 2.26
CA MET A 157 -15.43 1.98 2.59
C MET A 157 -15.14 1.85 4.08
N ALA A 158 -16.09 2.22 4.97
CA ALA A 158 -15.93 2.07 6.41
C ALA A 158 -15.88 0.60 6.82
N GLN A 159 -16.73 -0.24 6.23
CA GLN A 159 -16.78 -1.67 6.46
C GLN A 159 -15.49 -2.37 5.95
N LEU A 160 -15.05 -2.06 4.75
CA LEU A 160 -13.79 -2.57 4.19
C LEU A 160 -12.60 -2.26 5.12
N ARG A 161 -12.47 -1.01 5.57
CA ARG A 161 -11.44 -0.60 6.53
C ARG A 161 -11.52 -1.43 7.81
N HIS A 162 -12.73 -1.59 8.38
CA HIS A 162 -12.93 -2.35 9.62
C HIS A 162 -12.50 -3.81 9.46
N LEU A 163 -12.93 -4.47 8.39
CA LEU A 163 -12.61 -5.87 8.12
C LEU A 163 -11.11 -6.08 7.89
N CYS A 164 -10.47 -5.24 7.08
CA CYS A 164 -9.03 -5.31 6.85
C CYS A 164 -8.23 -5.15 8.15
N LEU A 165 -8.56 -4.17 9.00
CA LEU A 165 -7.86 -3.96 10.27
C LEU A 165 -8.12 -5.07 11.29
N THR A 166 -9.29 -5.70 11.26
CA THR A 166 -9.61 -6.87 12.06
C THR A 166 -8.72 -8.06 11.66
N LEU A 167 -8.54 -8.30 10.37
CA LEU A 167 -7.63 -9.34 9.86
C LEU A 167 -6.17 -9.06 10.21
N VAL A 168 -5.71 -7.81 10.11
CA VAL A 168 -4.35 -7.42 10.54
C VAL A 168 -4.13 -7.75 12.01
N ARG A 169 -5.10 -7.43 12.88
CA ARG A 169 -5.03 -7.75 14.32
C ARG A 169 -4.97 -9.26 14.57
N ALA A 170 -5.78 -10.05 13.86
CA ALA A 170 -5.77 -11.50 13.96
C ALA A 170 -4.43 -12.09 13.51
N ALA A 171 -3.91 -11.64 12.36
CA ALA A 171 -2.64 -12.11 11.81
C ALA A 171 -1.46 -11.82 12.76
N ARG A 172 -1.39 -10.61 13.34
CA ARG A 172 -0.35 -10.28 14.32
C ARG A 172 -0.37 -11.22 15.54
N LYS A 173 -1.57 -11.51 16.05
CA LYS A 173 -1.70 -12.45 17.17
C LYS A 173 -1.20 -13.86 16.85
N GLU A 174 -1.30 -14.30 15.60
CA GLU A 174 -0.76 -15.60 15.17
C GLU A 174 0.76 -15.57 14.98
N LEU A 175 1.31 -14.43 14.54
CA LEU A 175 2.77 -14.23 14.37
C LEU A 175 3.51 -14.10 15.70
N ASP A 176 2.83 -13.65 16.77
CA ASP A 176 3.39 -13.50 18.13
C ASP A 176 3.32 -14.79 18.94
N ARG A 177 2.78 -15.89 18.39
CA ARG A 177 2.73 -17.24 19.01
C ARG A 177 3.95 -18.06 18.67
#